data_a8d61f7371ea10c9141b7ada052486f4
#
_entry.id   a8d61f7371ea10c9141b7ada052486f4
#
_cell.length_a   1.000
_cell.length_b   1.000
_cell.length_c   1.000
_cell.angle_alpha   90.00
_cell.angle_beta   90.00
_cell.angle_gamma   90.00
#
_symmetry.space_group_name_H-M   'P 1'
#
loop_
_entity.id
_entity.type
_entity.pdbx_description
1 polymer ?
#
loop_
_entity_poly.entity_id
_entity_poly.type
_entity_poly.pdbx_seq_one_letter_code
_entity_poly.pdbx_strand_id
1 'polypeptide(L)' 'MLNIRPVSDLRNKFSEIEETVKRGQPVYLTKNGYGSMVVMSL' A
#
# COMPACT_ATOMS: atom_id res chain seq x y z
N MET A 1 4.51 11.95 -3.98
CA MET A 1 5.49 10.91 -3.59
C MET A 1 4.82 9.54 -3.63
N LEU A 2 5.53 8.54 -4.15
CA LEU A 2 4.99 7.20 -4.22
C LEU A 2 5.06 6.52 -2.85
N ASN A 3 3.99 5.84 -2.48
CA ASN A 3 3.96 5.05 -1.26
C ASN A 3 4.12 3.58 -1.66
N ILE A 4 5.34 3.09 -1.54
CA ILE A 4 5.67 1.72 -1.93
C ILE A 4 5.92 0.92 -0.66
N ARG A 5 5.22 -0.20 -0.52
CA ARG A 5 5.36 -1.06 0.65
C ARG A 5 5.40 -2.52 0.22
N PRO A 6 6.07 -3.37 1.01
CA PRO A 6 5.99 -4.80 0.75
C PRO A 6 4.58 -5.32 0.99
N VAL A 7 4.19 -6.36 0.26
CA VAL A 7 2.84 -6.91 0.36
C VAL A 7 2.54 -7.42 1.77
N SER A 8 3.56 -7.80 2.53
CA SER A 8 3.36 -8.25 3.91
C SER A 8 2.77 -7.16 4.79
N ASP A 9 2.98 -5.89 4.45
CA ASP A 9 2.40 -4.78 5.22
C ASP A 9 0.89 -4.74 5.11
N LEU A 10 0.33 -5.31 4.06
CA LEU A 10 -1.12 -5.36 3.92
C LEU A 10 -1.74 -6.20 5.06
N ARG A 11 -1.02 -7.19 5.53
CA ARG A 11 -1.49 -8.02 6.63
C ARG A 11 -1.02 -7.50 7.99
N ASN A 12 0.22 -7.05 8.07
CA ASN A 12 0.83 -6.72 9.36
C ASN A 12 0.66 -5.27 9.75
N LYS A 13 0.51 -4.37 8.78
CA LYS A 13 0.41 -2.93 9.04
C LYS A 13 -0.73 -2.31 8.25
N PHE A 14 -1.86 -3.01 8.20
CA PHE A 14 -2.99 -2.56 7.41
C PHE A 14 -3.48 -1.17 7.83
N SER A 15 -3.46 -0.87 9.12
CA SER A 15 -3.96 0.43 9.58
C SER A 15 -3.13 1.58 9.03
N GLU A 16 -1.83 1.40 8.83
CA GLU A 16 -1.00 2.44 8.22
C GLU A 16 -1.36 2.62 6.75
N ILE A 17 -1.60 1.52 6.05
CA ILE A 17 -2.01 1.57 4.66
C ILE A 17 -3.36 2.26 4.54
N GLU A 18 -4.29 1.92 5.43
CA GLU A 18 -5.62 2.52 5.45
C GLU A 18 -5.55 4.03 5.65
N GLU A 19 -4.70 4.49 6.56
CA GLU A 19 -4.52 5.92 6.81
C GLU A 19 -4.04 6.64 5.55
N THR A 20 -3.04 6.07 4.88
CA THR A 20 -2.50 6.66 3.67
C THR A 20 -3.55 6.74 2.57
N VAL A 21 -4.31 5.67 2.40
CA VAL A 21 -5.35 5.60 1.38
C VAL A 21 -6.47 6.60 1.66
N LYS A 22 -6.84 6.77 2.93
CA LYS A 22 -7.88 7.72 3.31
C LYS A 22 -7.49 9.16 3.02
N ARG A 23 -6.20 9.44 2.96
CA ARG A 23 -5.71 10.78 2.59
C ARG A 23 -5.76 11.01 1.09
N GLY A 24 -6.23 10.03 0.33
CA GLY A 24 -6.33 10.15 -1.11
C GLY A 24 -5.08 9.72 -1.87
N GLN A 25 -4.15 9.05 -1.21
CA GLN A 25 -2.91 8.60 -1.84
C GLN A 25 -2.95 7.09 -2.05
N PRO A 26 -2.60 6.60 -3.24
CA PRO A 26 -2.55 5.17 -3.46
C PRO A 26 -1.29 4.57 -2.83
N VAL A 27 -1.38 3.29 -2.47
CA VAL A 27 -0.24 2.54 -1.95
C VAL A 27 0.07 1.42 -2.94
N TYR A 28 1.32 1.37 -3.39
CA TYR A 28 1.78 0.34 -4.31
C TYR A 28 2.41 -0.78 -3.50
N LEU A 29 1.89 -1.98 -3.68
CA LEU A 29 2.41 -3.15 -2.96
C LEU A 29 3.34 -3.93 -3.86
N THR A 30 4.47 -4.36 -3.29
CA THR A 30 5.48 -5.10 -4.03
C THR A 30 5.64 -6.48 -3.42
N LYS A 31 6.02 -7.42 -4.27
CA LYS A 31 6.37 -8.76 -3.84
C LYS A 31 7.66 -9.15 -4.54
N ASN A 32 8.67 -9.52 -3.75
CA ASN A 32 9.99 -9.85 -4.27
C ASN A 32 10.58 -8.74 -5.13
N GLY A 33 10.32 -7.48 -4.75
CA GLY A 33 10.86 -6.34 -5.47
C GLY A 33 10.07 -5.92 -6.69
N TYR A 34 8.99 -6.61 -7.02
CA TYR A 34 8.16 -6.28 -8.18
C TYR A 34 6.84 -5.69 -7.73
N GLY A 35 6.37 -4.70 -8.46
CA GLY A 35 5.03 -4.16 -8.21
C GLY A 35 4.00 -5.21 -8.57
N SER A 36 3.05 -5.47 -7.66
CA SER A 36 2.03 -6.48 -7.90
C SER A 36 0.62 -5.97 -7.75
N MET A 37 0.39 -4.97 -6.90
CA MET A 37 -0.96 -4.46 -6.67
C MET A 37 -0.92 -3.01 -6.23
N VAL A 38 -2.10 -2.39 -6.33
CA VAL A 38 -2.28 -1.02 -5.84
C VAL A 38 -3.49 -1.02 -4.91
N VAL A 39 -3.37 -0.35 -3.77
CA VAL A 39 -4.49 -0.12 -2.86
C VAL A 39 -4.86 1.35 -2.95
N MET A 40 -6.13 1.64 -3.15
CA MET A 40 -6.59 3.01 -3.27
C MET A 40 -8.02 3.10 -2.72
N SER A 41 -8.45 4.30 -2.39
CA SER A 41 -9.82 4.51 -1.93
C SER A 41 -10.77 4.50 -3.12
N LEU A 42 -12.04 4.25 -2.82
CA LEU A 42 -13.08 4.28 -3.84
C LEU A 42 -13.50 5.72 -4.17
#